data_adf7c493dd1f8250530055e9ed78b4f9
#
_entry.id   adf7c493dd1f8250530055e9ed78b4f9
#
_cell.length_a   1.000
_cell.length_b   1.000
_cell.length_c   1.000
_cell.angle_alpha   90.00
_cell.angle_beta   90.00
_cell.angle_gamma   90.00
#
_symmetry.space_group_name_H-M   'P 1'
#
loop_
_entity.id
_entity.type
_entity.pdbx_description
1 polymer ?
#
loop_
_entity_poly.entity_id
_entity_poly.type
_entity_poly.pdbx_seq_one_letter_code
_entity_poly.pdbx_strand_id
1 'polypeptide(L)'
;MRKLLLFLLLLAKGGAVHAQVYSVVEESTTDVEYISATELVCKERRVITVLDKKGLQAADFQVSLNKGYSSLSRFSGIVADANGKVVRKIKKGDLTYSEYSEMLADDACYYRYVCASPGYPFTVTYEWEEKHEDGIVGLPLFVPQNEYHQAVRSAHYHLEASPGLEFGYKVFNVDADVKESVGEKGRKVLDIVLDSLPALRKEPFSPSMYELLPHAYVVPATFVFDGYEGSYAGWQEYAAWLHSLMEGRGVLPQDFVSELKQNASQCGSDREKVQLVYDILASSTRYVSVQLGVGGMQPAPASEVHRTGYGDCKALTNYARAMLAELGVESNYVVINTEREDITKDFVNGAQFNHAILQVPLPGDTLWLECTNPTLPLGYLHDGIAGHEALVVDDAGGVVCRLPAYADSLNVQLNRMTLTLAADGRVVAAVRRECRAAQYESLKFFSRLSEVEKRDFLRSSLDMPNADVGGIGIEEIKDGEPLFAVECSVESGRYGSRSGNRLFLPLNPFKSTLSLPEEEERRSDIVIRSGGVYLDSVEFVLPDGLEVESLAEPVDVSTPFGSVSLNVVQEGNSVFVVQRSSIVKGRYPKEMYGALRLFVKLLSGISDSKMVLRKVK
;
A
#
# COMPACT_ATOMS: atom_id res chain seq x y z
N MET A 1 -24.56 -31.88 -12.85
CA MET A 1 -25.77 -31.05 -13.04
C MET A 1 -26.70 -31.00 -11.82
N ARG A 2 -27.25 -32.11 -11.26
CA ARG A 2 -28.14 -32.05 -10.07
C ARG A 2 -27.48 -31.44 -8.81
N LYS A 3 -26.22 -31.69 -8.54
CA LYS A 3 -25.50 -31.13 -7.37
C LYS A 3 -25.14 -29.62 -7.54
N LEU A 4 -24.86 -29.16 -8.76
CA LEU A 4 -24.64 -27.74 -9.08
C LEU A 4 -25.93 -26.93 -8.93
N LEU A 5 -27.06 -27.46 -9.38
CA LEU A 5 -28.38 -26.82 -9.19
C LEU A 5 -28.81 -26.80 -7.72
N LEU A 6 -28.44 -27.82 -6.91
CA LEU A 6 -28.78 -27.85 -5.48
C LEU A 6 -28.02 -26.83 -4.67
N PHE A 7 -26.75 -26.53 -5.03
CA PHE A 7 -25.96 -25.49 -4.37
C PHE A 7 -26.48 -24.09 -4.72
N LEU A 8 -26.86 -23.85 -5.98
CA LEU A 8 -27.55 -22.61 -6.38
C LEU A 8 -28.93 -22.45 -5.71
N LEU A 9 -29.65 -23.55 -5.42
CA LEU A 9 -30.94 -23.55 -4.73
C LEU A 9 -30.81 -23.41 -3.19
N LEU A 10 -29.73 -23.87 -2.58
CA LEU A 10 -29.44 -23.65 -1.16
C LEU A 10 -29.00 -22.17 -0.88
N LEU A 11 -28.37 -21.52 -1.83
CA LEU A 11 -28.05 -20.08 -1.77
C LEU A 11 -29.30 -19.18 -1.92
N ALA A 12 -30.42 -19.71 -2.43
CA ALA A 12 -31.66 -18.95 -2.69
C ALA A 12 -32.68 -18.97 -1.53
N LYS A 13 -32.40 -19.61 -0.38
CA LYS A 13 -33.36 -19.74 0.75
C LYS A 13 -33.07 -18.93 2.01
N GLY A 14 -32.06 -18.07 1.98
CA GLY A 14 -31.87 -17.06 3.02
C GLY A 14 -31.85 -15.70 2.36
N GLY A 15 -32.61 -14.72 2.85
CA GLY A 15 -32.68 -13.36 2.32
C GLY A 15 -31.39 -12.52 2.50
N ALA A 16 -30.22 -13.15 2.41
CA ALA A 16 -28.91 -12.52 2.35
C ALA A 16 -28.55 -12.29 0.87
N VAL A 17 -28.31 -11.08 0.47
CA VAL A 17 -27.72 -10.74 -0.83
C VAL A 17 -26.34 -11.38 -0.87
N HIS A 18 -26.23 -12.57 -1.48
CA HIS A 18 -24.93 -13.21 -1.68
C HIS A 18 -24.11 -12.41 -2.69
N ALA A 19 -22.82 -12.25 -2.42
CA ALA A 19 -21.89 -11.70 -3.41
C ALA A 19 -22.06 -12.48 -4.72
N GLN A 20 -22.15 -11.77 -5.84
CA GLN A 20 -22.19 -12.41 -7.15
C GLN A 20 -20.92 -13.25 -7.32
N VAL A 21 -21.06 -14.53 -7.59
CA VAL A 21 -19.94 -15.48 -7.74
C VAL A 21 -19.55 -15.55 -9.20
N TYR A 22 -18.29 -15.27 -9.50
CA TYR A 22 -17.75 -15.33 -10.86
C TYR A 22 -16.91 -16.59 -11.10
N SER A 23 -16.29 -17.11 -10.03
CA SER A 23 -15.54 -18.36 -10.06
C SER A 23 -15.70 -19.14 -8.75
N VAL A 24 -15.48 -20.45 -8.81
CA VAL A 24 -15.51 -21.36 -7.65
C VAL A 24 -14.24 -22.20 -7.66
N VAL A 25 -13.48 -22.15 -6.59
CA VAL A 25 -12.44 -23.14 -6.30
C VAL A 25 -13.19 -24.38 -5.78
N GLU A 26 -13.34 -25.39 -6.64
CA GLU A 26 -14.01 -26.65 -6.28
C GLU A 26 -13.19 -27.47 -5.29
N GLU A 27 -11.87 -27.43 -5.47
CA GLU A 27 -10.89 -28.12 -4.65
C GLU A 27 -9.54 -27.39 -4.73
N SER A 28 -8.88 -27.21 -3.59
CA SER A 28 -7.50 -26.76 -3.48
C SER A 28 -6.77 -27.65 -2.50
N THR A 29 -5.69 -28.34 -2.91
CA THR A 29 -4.84 -29.10 -2.01
C THR A 29 -3.40 -28.64 -2.11
N THR A 30 -2.75 -28.53 -0.96
CA THR A 30 -1.32 -28.21 -0.82
C THR A 30 -0.71 -29.30 0.05
N ASP A 31 0.08 -30.19 -0.54
CA ASP A 31 0.78 -31.28 0.16
C ASP A 31 2.27 -30.94 0.26
N VAL A 32 2.78 -30.77 1.47
CA VAL A 32 4.16 -30.36 1.76
C VAL A 32 4.91 -31.49 2.44
N GLU A 33 6.02 -31.92 1.86
CA GLU A 33 6.97 -32.82 2.48
C GLU A 33 8.19 -31.99 2.92
N TYR A 34 8.32 -31.68 4.21
CA TYR A 34 9.44 -30.96 4.82
C TYR A 34 10.51 -31.97 5.21
N ILE A 35 11.53 -32.12 4.35
CA ILE A 35 12.51 -33.21 4.35
C ILE A 35 13.67 -32.91 5.29
N SER A 36 14.21 -31.67 5.19
CA SER A 36 15.33 -31.17 6.01
C SER A 36 15.24 -29.66 6.16
N ALA A 37 16.13 -29.03 6.93
CA ALA A 37 16.19 -27.58 7.05
C ALA A 37 16.47 -26.86 5.70
N THR A 38 16.97 -27.60 4.70
CA THR A 38 17.33 -27.08 3.37
C THR A 38 16.60 -27.78 2.23
N GLU A 39 15.63 -28.65 2.49
CA GLU A 39 14.92 -29.37 1.42
C GLU A 39 13.42 -29.56 1.75
N LEU A 40 12.54 -29.12 0.84
CA LEU A 40 11.14 -29.46 0.86
C LEU A 40 10.58 -29.69 -0.56
N VAL A 41 9.52 -30.48 -0.63
CA VAL A 41 8.72 -30.68 -1.84
C VAL A 41 7.30 -30.24 -1.56
N CYS A 42 6.74 -29.40 -2.43
CA CYS A 42 5.35 -28.99 -2.37
C CYS A 42 4.60 -29.48 -3.61
N LYS A 43 3.49 -30.19 -3.41
CA LYS A 43 2.57 -30.59 -4.48
C LYS A 43 1.27 -29.86 -4.31
N GLU A 44 0.84 -29.23 -5.37
CA GLU A 44 -0.42 -28.52 -5.36
C GLU A 44 -1.36 -29.02 -6.45
N ARG A 45 -2.64 -29.05 -6.09
CA ARG A 45 -3.72 -29.31 -7.03
C ARG A 45 -4.83 -28.28 -6.82
N ARG A 46 -5.26 -27.65 -7.92
CA ARG A 46 -6.31 -26.65 -7.89
C ARG A 46 -7.34 -26.90 -9.00
N VAL A 47 -8.61 -26.99 -8.63
CA VAL A 47 -9.74 -27.15 -9.54
C VAL A 47 -10.61 -25.93 -9.45
N ILE A 48 -10.77 -25.20 -10.55
CA ILE A 48 -11.50 -23.93 -10.58
C ILE A 48 -12.58 -23.99 -11.66
N THR A 49 -13.82 -23.75 -11.29
CA THR A 49 -14.93 -23.55 -12.23
C THR A 49 -15.15 -22.05 -12.43
N VAL A 50 -15.00 -21.60 -13.67
CA VAL A 50 -15.28 -20.22 -14.09
C VAL A 50 -16.72 -20.13 -14.60
N LEU A 51 -17.53 -19.29 -13.97
CA LEU A 51 -18.96 -19.20 -14.21
C LEU A 51 -19.32 -18.19 -15.31
N ASP A 52 -18.56 -17.10 -15.41
CA ASP A 52 -18.76 -16.08 -16.45
C ASP A 52 -17.43 -15.36 -16.83
N LYS A 53 -17.51 -14.43 -17.78
CA LYS A 53 -16.34 -13.68 -18.27
C LYS A 53 -15.59 -12.89 -17.19
N LYS A 54 -16.28 -12.42 -16.14
CA LYS A 54 -15.66 -11.62 -15.07
C LYS A 54 -14.74 -12.48 -14.18
N GLY A 55 -15.00 -13.79 -14.13
CA GLY A 55 -14.18 -14.74 -13.38
C GLY A 55 -13.06 -15.37 -14.21
N LEU A 56 -12.83 -14.96 -15.47
CA LEU A 56 -11.86 -15.61 -16.37
C LEU A 56 -10.44 -15.59 -15.82
N GLN A 57 -10.03 -14.52 -15.15
CA GLN A 57 -8.68 -14.38 -14.58
C GLN A 57 -8.38 -15.49 -13.55
N ALA A 58 -9.37 -15.99 -12.82
CA ALA A 58 -9.19 -17.09 -11.88
C ALA A 58 -8.72 -18.40 -12.55
N ALA A 59 -8.88 -18.54 -13.87
CA ALA A 59 -8.38 -19.69 -14.63
C ALA A 59 -6.93 -19.55 -15.08
N ASP A 60 -6.29 -18.42 -14.87
CA ASP A 60 -4.87 -18.26 -15.19
C ASP A 60 -4.03 -19.05 -14.18
N PHE A 61 -2.93 -19.61 -14.66
CA PHE A 61 -1.92 -20.24 -13.81
C PHE A 61 -0.71 -19.30 -13.69
N GLN A 62 -0.23 -19.14 -12.49
CA GLN A 62 1.05 -18.49 -12.23
C GLN A 62 1.69 -19.10 -10.99
N VAL A 63 2.97 -19.41 -11.08
CA VAL A 63 3.83 -19.76 -9.95
C VAL A 63 5.08 -18.89 -10.00
N SER A 64 5.48 -18.37 -8.85
CA SER A 64 6.71 -17.60 -8.63
C SER A 64 7.70 -18.44 -7.88
N LEU A 65 8.92 -18.50 -8.37
CA LEU A 65 10.03 -19.30 -7.82
C LEU A 65 11.27 -18.42 -7.70
N ASN A 66 12.19 -18.80 -6.83
CA ASN A 66 13.48 -18.14 -6.69
C ASN A 66 14.56 -19.02 -7.34
N LYS A 67 15.14 -18.52 -8.42
CA LYS A 67 16.19 -19.22 -9.17
C LYS A 67 17.38 -19.56 -8.28
N GLY A 68 17.78 -20.82 -8.30
CA GLY A 68 18.84 -21.33 -7.44
C GLY A 68 18.34 -21.92 -6.12
N TYR A 69 17.11 -21.59 -5.69
CA TYR A 69 16.52 -22.07 -4.44
C TYR A 69 15.24 -22.87 -4.65
N SER A 70 14.51 -22.64 -5.74
CA SER A 70 13.31 -23.40 -6.03
C SER A 70 13.14 -23.67 -7.53
N SER A 71 12.41 -24.74 -7.84
CA SER A 71 12.18 -25.18 -9.21
C SER A 71 10.80 -25.81 -9.37
N LEU A 72 10.17 -25.58 -10.53
CA LEU A 72 8.96 -26.30 -10.95
C LEU A 72 9.39 -27.66 -11.51
N SER A 73 9.23 -28.74 -10.73
CA SER A 73 9.65 -30.10 -11.14
C SER A 73 8.63 -30.73 -12.06
N ARG A 74 7.32 -30.59 -11.77
CA ARG A 74 6.22 -31.14 -12.56
C ARG A 74 5.12 -30.10 -12.76
N PHE A 75 4.40 -30.24 -13.87
CA PHE A 75 3.21 -29.44 -14.15
C PHE A 75 2.30 -30.17 -15.13
N SER A 76 1.00 -30.17 -14.85
CA SER A 76 -0.06 -30.54 -15.78
C SER A 76 -1.28 -29.66 -15.62
N GLY A 77 -1.97 -29.37 -16.72
CA GLY A 77 -3.23 -28.63 -16.71
C GLY A 77 -4.26 -29.23 -17.65
N ILE A 78 -5.54 -29.10 -17.26
CA ILE A 78 -6.68 -29.58 -18.06
C ILE A 78 -7.74 -28.48 -18.07
N VAL A 79 -8.29 -28.20 -19.27
CA VAL A 79 -9.48 -27.36 -19.43
C VAL A 79 -10.62 -28.25 -19.90
N ALA A 80 -11.73 -28.24 -19.20
CA ALA A 80 -12.95 -28.97 -19.53
C ALA A 80 -14.14 -28.02 -19.75
N ASP A 81 -14.99 -28.32 -20.72
CA ASP A 81 -16.22 -27.58 -20.98
C ASP A 81 -17.30 -27.82 -19.90
N ALA A 82 -18.46 -27.18 -20.05
CA ALA A 82 -19.59 -27.28 -19.14
C ALA A 82 -20.12 -28.73 -18.95
N ASN A 83 -19.83 -29.65 -19.87
CA ASN A 83 -20.22 -31.04 -19.83
C ASN A 83 -19.12 -31.94 -19.23
N GLY A 84 -17.99 -31.37 -18.80
CA GLY A 84 -16.84 -32.10 -18.29
C GLY A 84 -15.96 -32.71 -19.38
N LYS A 85 -16.20 -32.40 -20.67
CA LYS A 85 -15.38 -32.89 -21.77
C LYS A 85 -14.06 -32.07 -21.78
N VAL A 86 -12.94 -32.80 -21.77
CA VAL A 86 -11.62 -32.19 -21.90
C VAL A 86 -11.45 -31.56 -23.29
N VAL A 87 -11.27 -30.25 -23.33
CA VAL A 87 -11.09 -29.47 -24.56
C VAL A 87 -9.64 -29.07 -24.78
N ARG A 88 -8.83 -29.03 -23.70
CA ARG A 88 -7.38 -28.73 -23.78
C ARG A 88 -6.62 -29.43 -22.65
N LYS A 89 -5.42 -29.90 -22.99
CA LYS A 89 -4.41 -30.34 -22.03
C LYS A 89 -3.24 -29.38 -22.12
N ILE A 90 -2.72 -28.99 -20.97
CA ILE A 90 -1.64 -28.02 -20.83
C ILE A 90 -0.45 -28.74 -20.21
N LYS A 91 0.72 -28.60 -20.82
CA LYS A 91 1.97 -29.20 -20.35
C LYS A 91 2.92 -28.11 -19.89
N LYS A 92 3.96 -28.46 -19.15
CA LYS A 92 4.99 -27.51 -18.69
C LYS A 92 5.58 -26.68 -19.86
N GLY A 93 5.74 -27.26 -21.06
CA GLY A 93 6.20 -26.56 -22.25
C GLY A 93 5.23 -25.53 -22.86
N ASP A 94 3.96 -25.53 -22.41
CA ASP A 94 2.97 -24.51 -22.80
C ASP A 94 3.00 -23.28 -21.89
N LEU A 95 3.77 -23.31 -20.79
CA LEU A 95 3.94 -22.20 -19.88
C LEU A 95 4.93 -21.17 -20.46
N THR A 96 4.60 -19.90 -20.29
CA THR A 96 5.55 -18.81 -20.54
C THR A 96 6.47 -18.70 -19.32
N TYR A 97 7.77 -18.82 -19.55
CA TYR A 97 8.79 -18.57 -18.54
C TYR A 97 9.30 -17.13 -18.67
N SER A 98 9.45 -16.43 -17.55
CA SER A 98 9.97 -15.07 -17.49
C SER A 98 10.84 -14.90 -16.25
N GLU A 99 12.01 -14.29 -16.43
CA GLU A 99 12.88 -13.79 -15.36
C GLU A 99 12.75 -12.27 -15.23
N TYR A 100 11.68 -11.69 -15.81
CA TYR A 100 11.46 -10.25 -15.73
C TYR A 100 11.06 -9.87 -14.31
N SER A 101 11.83 -8.98 -13.72
CA SER A 101 11.53 -8.25 -12.52
C SER A 101 11.51 -6.74 -12.85
N GLU A 102 10.60 -5.99 -12.26
CA GLU A 102 10.67 -4.53 -12.23
C GLU A 102 11.90 -4.05 -11.44
N MET A 103 12.55 -4.96 -10.72
CA MET A 103 13.77 -4.80 -9.95
C MET A 103 14.96 -5.15 -10.83
N LEU A 104 16.05 -4.42 -10.69
CA LEU A 104 17.24 -4.57 -11.56
C LEU A 104 17.99 -5.88 -11.35
N ALA A 105 17.87 -6.51 -10.17
CA ALA A 105 18.47 -7.78 -9.82
C ALA A 105 17.55 -8.57 -8.89
N ASP A 106 16.95 -9.64 -9.39
CA ASP A 106 16.02 -10.49 -8.65
C ASP A 106 16.20 -11.94 -9.12
N ASP A 107 16.14 -12.88 -8.17
CA ASP A 107 16.10 -14.32 -8.45
C ASP A 107 14.71 -14.81 -8.85
N ALA A 108 13.68 -13.97 -8.73
CA ALA A 108 12.33 -14.36 -9.04
C ALA A 108 12.19 -14.75 -10.52
N CYS A 109 11.62 -15.91 -10.74
CA CYS A 109 11.21 -16.37 -12.04
C CYS A 109 9.76 -16.84 -12.00
N TYR A 110 9.07 -16.69 -13.11
CA TYR A 110 7.64 -16.94 -13.21
C TYR A 110 7.34 -17.93 -14.31
N TYR A 111 6.53 -18.93 -13.98
CA TYR A 111 5.86 -19.76 -14.97
C TYR A 111 4.40 -19.34 -15.03
N ARG A 112 3.94 -18.96 -16.21
CA ARG A 112 2.59 -18.42 -16.42
C ARG A 112 1.89 -19.09 -17.58
N TYR A 113 0.57 -19.30 -17.44
CA TYR A 113 -0.31 -19.69 -18.52
C TYR A 113 -1.59 -18.84 -18.45
N VAL A 114 -1.92 -18.15 -19.54
CA VAL A 114 -3.16 -17.38 -19.68
C VAL A 114 -4.22 -18.27 -20.32
N CYS A 115 -5.28 -18.52 -19.59
CA CYS A 115 -6.32 -19.44 -20.02
C CYS A 115 -7.32 -18.78 -20.96
N ALA A 116 -7.51 -19.37 -22.13
CA ALA A 116 -8.57 -18.97 -23.03
C ALA A 116 -9.86 -19.75 -22.73
N SER A 117 -10.98 -19.03 -22.60
CA SER A 117 -12.29 -19.62 -22.33
C SER A 117 -12.80 -20.44 -23.52
N PRO A 118 -13.24 -21.71 -23.33
CA PRO A 118 -13.95 -22.48 -24.33
C PRO A 118 -15.45 -22.17 -24.40
N GLY A 119 -15.95 -21.30 -23.53
CA GLY A 119 -17.35 -21.00 -23.23
C GLY A 119 -17.60 -21.12 -21.73
N TYR A 120 -18.69 -20.57 -21.23
CA TYR A 120 -19.01 -20.56 -19.79
C TYR A 120 -20.24 -21.42 -19.48
N PRO A 121 -20.30 -22.12 -18.30
CA PRO A 121 -19.18 -22.32 -17.39
C PRO A 121 -18.14 -23.31 -17.96
N PHE A 122 -16.93 -23.23 -17.49
CA PHE A 122 -15.88 -24.21 -17.77
C PHE A 122 -15.01 -24.45 -16.53
N THR A 123 -14.27 -25.56 -16.50
CA THR A 123 -13.42 -25.94 -15.35
C THR A 123 -11.98 -26.09 -15.80
N VAL A 124 -11.06 -25.52 -15.02
CA VAL A 124 -9.63 -25.79 -15.14
C VAL A 124 -9.16 -26.62 -13.95
N THR A 125 -8.23 -27.53 -14.21
CA THR A 125 -7.51 -28.28 -13.18
C THR A 125 -6.04 -28.09 -13.42
N TYR A 126 -5.30 -27.63 -12.41
CA TYR A 126 -3.86 -27.55 -12.41
C TYR A 126 -3.29 -28.47 -11.33
N GLU A 127 -2.22 -29.17 -11.66
CA GLU A 127 -1.42 -29.96 -10.73
C GLU A 127 0.05 -29.62 -11.00
N TRP A 128 0.78 -29.27 -9.92
CA TRP A 128 2.20 -28.98 -10.05
C TRP A 128 2.98 -29.41 -8.81
N GLU A 129 4.29 -29.52 -8.99
CA GLU A 129 5.22 -29.88 -7.93
C GLU A 129 6.40 -28.92 -7.96
N GLU A 130 6.66 -28.32 -6.82
CA GLU A 130 7.80 -27.45 -6.56
C GLU A 130 8.80 -28.17 -5.67
N LYS A 131 10.08 -27.98 -5.96
CA LYS A 131 11.17 -28.39 -5.09
C LYS A 131 11.88 -27.14 -4.61
N HIS A 132 12.17 -27.10 -3.31
CA HIS A 132 12.92 -26.03 -2.69
C HIS A 132 14.20 -26.61 -2.07
N GLU A 133 15.32 -25.97 -2.35
CA GLU A 133 16.66 -26.36 -1.92
C GLU A 133 17.33 -25.12 -1.32
N ASP A 134 17.72 -25.16 -0.03
CA ASP A 134 18.19 -24.03 0.76
C ASP A 134 17.17 -22.88 0.89
N GLY A 135 17.48 -21.87 1.69
CA GLY A 135 16.66 -20.65 1.82
C GLY A 135 15.24 -20.86 2.33
N ILE A 136 14.96 -21.96 3.05
CA ILE A 136 13.61 -22.27 3.56
C ILE A 136 13.35 -21.47 4.83
N VAL A 137 13.09 -20.17 4.66
CA VAL A 137 12.71 -19.25 5.75
C VAL A 137 11.19 -19.23 6.02
N GLY A 138 10.41 -19.96 5.23
CA GLY A 138 8.96 -20.14 5.37
C GLY A 138 8.54 -21.39 4.62
N LEU A 139 7.49 -22.04 5.09
CA LEU A 139 6.86 -23.16 4.37
C LEU A 139 5.76 -22.61 3.44
N PRO A 140 5.32 -23.38 2.43
CA PRO A 140 4.28 -22.93 1.50
C PRO A 140 3.08 -22.32 2.21
N LEU A 141 2.65 -21.14 1.73
CA LEU A 141 1.54 -20.40 2.31
C LEU A 141 0.21 -21.03 1.89
N PHE A 142 -0.68 -21.27 2.86
CA PHE A 142 -2.02 -21.71 2.55
C PHE A 142 -2.94 -20.52 2.29
N VAL A 143 -3.36 -20.32 1.02
CA VAL A 143 -4.30 -19.28 0.60
C VAL A 143 -5.38 -19.87 -0.29
N PRO A 144 -6.46 -20.38 0.31
CA PRO A 144 -7.52 -21.09 -0.44
C PRO A 144 -8.33 -20.16 -1.35
N GLN A 145 -8.41 -18.87 -1.01
CA GLN A 145 -9.15 -17.84 -1.74
C GLN A 145 -8.26 -16.63 -1.96
N ASN A 146 -8.09 -16.19 -3.19
CA ASN A 146 -7.17 -15.11 -3.54
C ASN A 146 -7.80 -14.01 -4.42
N GLU A 147 -9.11 -14.10 -4.70
CA GLU A 147 -9.82 -13.13 -5.53
C GLU A 147 -11.17 -12.75 -4.93
N TYR A 148 -11.63 -11.54 -5.24
CA TYR A 148 -13.01 -11.15 -5.01
C TYR A 148 -13.95 -11.93 -5.95
N HIS A 149 -15.20 -12.14 -5.50
CA HIS A 149 -16.22 -12.85 -6.25
C HIS A 149 -15.87 -14.32 -6.55
N GLN A 150 -14.90 -14.88 -5.83
CA GLN A 150 -14.51 -16.28 -5.87
C GLN A 150 -15.02 -16.97 -4.61
N ALA A 151 -15.76 -18.07 -4.75
CA ALA A 151 -16.12 -18.96 -3.64
C ALA A 151 -15.15 -20.14 -3.60
N VAL A 152 -15.01 -20.76 -2.43
CA VAL A 152 -14.23 -21.99 -2.25
C VAL A 152 -15.16 -23.08 -1.73
N ARG A 153 -15.10 -24.28 -2.28
CA ARG A 153 -15.89 -25.44 -1.85
C ARG A 153 -15.14 -26.30 -0.84
N SER A 154 -13.87 -26.55 -1.10
CA SER A 154 -12.98 -27.22 -0.15
C SER A 154 -11.55 -26.82 -0.37
N ALA A 155 -10.79 -26.73 0.72
CA ALA A 155 -9.36 -26.51 0.67
C ALA A 155 -8.67 -27.32 1.79
N HIS A 156 -7.53 -27.90 1.47
CA HIS A 156 -6.76 -28.74 2.38
C HIS A 156 -5.27 -28.40 2.26
N TYR A 157 -4.63 -28.14 3.40
CA TYR A 157 -3.19 -28.06 3.55
C TYR A 157 -2.74 -29.24 4.38
N HIS A 158 -1.82 -30.03 3.86
CA HIS A 158 -1.20 -31.15 4.51
C HIS A 158 0.31 -30.96 4.55
N LEU A 159 0.90 -31.07 5.74
CA LEU A 159 2.34 -30.99 5.94
C LEU A 159 2.82 -32.24 6.69
N GLU A 160 3.82 -32.91 6.13
CA GLU A 160 4.60 -33.93 6.82
C GLU A 160 6.05 -33.46 7.02
N ALA A 161 6.47 -33.26 8.25
CA ALA A 161 7.85 -32.91 8.62
C ALA A 161 8.64 -34.15 9.08
N SER A 162 9.89 -34.30 8.59
CA SER A 162 10.78 -35.36 9.01
C SER A 162 11.07 -35.31 10.53
N PRO A 163 11.37 -36.45 11.18
CA PRO A 163 11.67 -36.47 12.60
C PRO A 163 12.77 -35.49 12.99
N GLY A 164 12.54 -34.70 14.05
CA GLY A 164 13.45 -33.68 14.53
C GLY A 164 13.26 -32.30 13.92
N LEU A 165 12.44 -32.16 12.86
CA LEU A 165 12.04 -30.86 12.35
C LEU A 165 10.81 -30.36 13.10
N GLU A 166 10.91 -29.11 13.58
CA GLU A 166 9.83 -28.42 14.28
C GLU A 166 9.33 -27.27 13.42
N PHE A 167 8.03 -26.98 13.53
CA PHE A 167 7.38 -25.87 12.84
C PHE A 167 6.33 -25.21 13.73
N GLY A 168 6.02 -23.95 13.44
CA GLY A 168 4.88 -23.22 13.97
C GLY A 168 3.89 -22.86 12.87
N TYR A 169 2.64 -22.63 13.23
CA TYR A 169 1.64 -22.15 12.29
C TYR A 169 0.67 -21.18 12.94
N LYS A 170 0.04 -20.35 12.11
CA LYS A 170 -1.08 -19.50 12.52
C LYS A 170 -2.08 -19.35 11.39
N VAL A 171 -3.36 -19.59 11.70
CA VAL A 171 -4.49 -19.41 10.79
C VAL A 171 -5.12 -18.05 11.02
N PHE A 172 -5.48 -17.36 9.94
CA PHE A 172 -6.04 -16.03 9.95
C PHE A 172 -7.38 -15.97 9.24
N ASN A 173 -8.28 -15.15 9.77
CA ASN A 173 -9.56 -14.73 9.16
C ASN A 173 -10.56 -15.86 8.89
N VAL A 174 -10.37 -17.01 9.48
CA VAL A 174 -11.29 -18.16 9.36
C VAL A 174 -11.13 -19.09 10.55
N ASP A 175 -12.22 -19.77 10.89
CA ASP A 175 -12.21 -20.94 11.78
C ASP A 175 -12.01 -22.18 10.91
N ALA A 176 -10.84 -22.79 10.99
CA ALA A 176 -10.45 -23.98 10.22
C ALA A 176 -10.36 -25.21 11.14
N ASP A 177 -10.67 -26.40 10.61
CA ASP A 177 -10.37 -27.65 11.31
C ASP A 177 -8.87 -27.93 11.20
N VAL A 178 -8.15 -27.74 12.31
CA VAL A 178 -6.70 -27.93 12.38
C VAL A 178 -6.38 -29.14 13.23
N LYS A 179 -5.59 -30.07 12.68
CA LYS A 179 -5.17 -31.29 13.37
C LYS A 179 -3.67 -31.47 13.31
N GLU A 180 -3.06 -31.64 14.46
CA GLU A 180 -1.69 -32.14 14.58
C GLU A 180 -1.70 -33.62 14.94
N SER A 181 -0.80 -34.37 14.34
CA SER A 181 -0.66 -35.81 14.60
C SER A 181 0.80 -36.24 14.37
N VAL A 182 1.06 -37.50 14.73
CA VAL A 182 2.32 -38.17 14.41
C VAL A 182 2.02 -39.27 13.40
N GLY A 183 2.54 -39.12 12.22
CA GLY A 183 2.43 -40.08 11.12
C GLY A 183 3.44 -41.21 11.20
N GLU A 184 3.63 -41.91 10.09
CA GLU A 184 4.57 -43.03 9.99
C GLU A 184 6.02 -42.57 10.27
N LYS A 185 6.79 -43.43 10.89
CA LYS A 185 8.20 -43.22 11.23
C LYS A 185 8.46 -41.99 12.12
N GLY A 186 7.45 -41.53 12.87
CA GLY A 186 7.58 -40.38 13.78
C GLY A 186 7.59 -39.03 13.11
N ARG A 187 7.08 -38.90 11.88
CA ARG A 187 6.90 -37.62 11.19
C ARG A 187 5.82 -36.80 11.90
N LYS A 188 6.03 -35.51 12.07
CA LYS A 188 4.99 -34.59 12.52
C LYS A 188 4.10 -34.23 11.35
N VAL A 189 2.79 -34.26 11.57
CA VAL A 189 1.78 -33.97 10.54
C VAL A 189 0.90 -32.82 10.99
N LEU A 190 0.65 -31.88 10.08
CA LEU A 190 -0.31 -30.80 10.22
C LEU A 190 -1.33 -30.89 9.09
N ASP A 191 -2.60 -30.95 9.43
CA ASP A 191 -3.72 -30.82 8.50
C ASP A 191 -4.52 -29.56 8.84
N ILE A 192 -4.76 -28.70 7.82
CA ILE A 192 -5.67 -27.56 7.91
C ILE A 192 -6.74 -27.75 6.85
N VAL A 193 -7.99 -27.90 7.28
CA VAL A 193 -9.12 -28.20 6.39
C VAL A 193 -10.15 -27.09 6.46
N LEU A 194 -10.61 -26.67 5.29
CA LEU A 194 -11.71 -25.73 5.11
C LEU A 194 -12.78 -26.34 4.20
N ASP A 195 -14.00 -26.50 4.72
CA ASP A 195 -15.10 -27.10 3.98
C ASP A 195 -15.70 -26.17 2.94
N SER A 196 -15.86 -24.87 3.25
CA SER A 196 -16.36 -23.90 2.28
C SER A 196 -16.10 -22.46 2.72
N LEU A 197 -15.88 -21.58 1.73
CA LEU A 197 -15.78 -20.14 1.93
C LEU A 197 -16.73 -19.41 0.97
N PRO A 198 -17.54 -18.46 1.45
CA PRO A 198 -18.34 -17.63 0.58
C PRO A 198 -17.47 -16.67 -0.23
N ALA A 199 -17.97 -16.24 -1.38
CA ALA A 199 -17.31 -15.21 -2.16
C ALA A 199 -17.27 -13.87 -1.40
N LEU A 200 -16.10 -13.25 -1.39
CA LEU A 200 -15.93 -11.88 -0.90
C LEU A 200 -16.27 -10.88 -2.00
N ARG A 201 -16.92 -9.78 -1.63
CA ARG A 201 -17.19 -8.66 -2.52
C ARG A 201 -16.21 -7.52 -2.20
N LYS A 202 -15.75 -6.83 -3.24
CA LYS A 202 -14.98 -5.60 -3.04
C LYS A 202 -15.93 -4.51 -2.53
N GLU A 203 -15.64 -3.97 -1.37
CA GLU A 203 -16.42 -2.90 -0.73
C GLU A 203 -15.57 -1.62 -0.62
N PRO A 204 -16.14 -0.43 -0.86
CA PRO A 204 -15.43 0.83 -0.62
C PRO A 204 -14.98 0.94 0.85
N PHE A 205 -13.78 1.44 1.08
CA PHE A 205 -13.22 1.55 2.43
C PHE A 205 -13.21 0.23 3.23
N SER A 206 -13.10 -0.92 2.57
CA SER A 206 -12.92 -2.19 3.27
C SER A 206 -11.52 -2.30 3.87
N PRO A 207 -11.32 -3.16 4.87
CA PRO A 207 -9.99 -3.63 5.22
C PRO A 207 -9.22 -4.14 4.00
N SER A 208 -7.91 -4.29 4.11
CA SER A 208 -7.10 -4.86 3.04
C SER A 208 -7.53 -6.30 2.73
N MET A 209 -7.22 -6.76 1.52
CA MET A 209 -7.51 -8.14 1.14
C MET A 209 -6.83 -9.14 2.09
N TYR A 210 -5.62 -8.82 2.55
CA TYR A 210 -4.89 -9.61 3.53
C TYR A 210 -5.65 -9.74 4.88
N GLU A 211 -6.30 -8.67 5.35
CA GLU A 211 -7.09 -8.69 6.58
C GLU A 211 -8.42 -9.45 6.43
N LEU A 212 -8.89 -9.68 5.20
CA LEU A 212 -10.18 -10.32 4.92
C LEU A 212 -10.04 -11.77 4.48
N LEU A 213 -8.97 -12.11 3.74
CA LEU A 213 -8.81 -13.44 3.17
C LEU A 213 -8.38 -14.46 4.22
N PRO A 214 -9.01 -15.64 4.23
CA PRO A 214 -8.51 -16.80 4.94
C PRO A 214 -7.13 -17.20 4.46
N HIS A 215 -6.19 -17.33 5.38
CA HIS A 215 -4.86 -17.84 5.06
C HIS A 215 -4.20 -18.46 6.30
N ALA A 216 -3.16 -19.26 6.08
CA ALA A 216 -2.32 -19.75 7.17
C ALA A 216 -0.83 -19.61 6.80
N TYR A 217 -0.06 -19.04 7.71
CA TYR A 217 1.40 -19.13 7.68
C TYR A 217 1.84 -20.40 8.40
N VAL A 218 2.80 -21.09 7.81
CA VAL A 218 3.54 -22.17 8.45
C VAL A 218 5.03 -21.81 8.32
N VAL A 219 5.76 -21.89 9.43
CA VAL A 219 7.18 -21.51 9.47
C VAL A 219 8.00 -22.61 10.13
N PRO A 220 9.24 -22.87 9.70
CA PRO A 220 10.14 -23.74 10.44
C PRO A 220 10.49 -23.07 11.79
N ALA A 221 10.67 -23.86 12.85
CA ALA A 221 11.12 -23.29 14.15
C ALA A 221 12.54 -22.75 14.05
N THR A 222 13.39 -23.42 13.29
CA THR A 222 14.75 -23.02 12.93
C THR A 222 14.96 -23.18 11.43
N PHE A 223 15.76 -22.33 10.83
CA PHE A 223 16.04 -22.33 9.40
C PHE A 223 17.49 -22.01 9.09
N VAL A 224 17.91 -22.36 7.88
CA VAL A 224 19.22 -22.02 7.34
C VAL A 224 19.03 -21.33 6.00
N PHE A 225 19.73 -20.21 5.77
CA PHE A 225 19.73 -19.52 4.50
C PHE A 225 21.15 -19.12 4.12
N ASP A 226 21.70 -19.68 3.04
CA ASP A 226 23.09 -19.48 2.60
C ASP A 226 24.10 -19.65 3.76
N GLY A 227 23.88 -20.63 4.62
CA GLY A 227 24.72 -20.93 5.78
C GLY A 227 24.48 -20.09 7.02
N TYR A 228 23.57 -19.12 7.00
CA TYR A 228 23.15 -18.36 8.19
C TYR A 228 22.00 -19.07 8.89
N GLU A 229 22.24 -19.53 10.12
CA GLU A 229 21.21 -20.17 10.95
C GLU A 229 20.34 -19.13 11.65
N GLY A 230 19.01 -19.31 11.58
CA GLY A 230 18.03 -18.45 12.20
C GLY A 230 16.94 -19.22 12.96
N SER A 231 16.15 -18.49 13.74
CA SER A 231 15.07 -19.06 14.53
C SER A 231 13.86 -18.14 14.62
N TYR A 232 12.68 -18.73 14.63
CA TYR A 232 11.40 -18.06 14.88
C TYR A 232 10.86 -18.34 16.30
N ALA A 233 11.73 -18.74 17.24
CA ALA A 233 11.33 -18.96 18.62
C ALA A 233 10.83 -17.67 19.32
N GLY A 234 11.33 -16.52 18.88
CA GLY A 234 10.94 -15.22 19.39
C GLY A 234 11.46 -14.08 18.51
N TRP A 235 10.98 -12.86 18.78
CA TRP A 235 11.42 -11.65 18.06
C TRP A 235 12.90 -11.33 18.33
N GLN A 236 13.42 -11.69 19.49
CA GLN A 236 14.83 -11.51 19.83
C GLN A 236 15.72 -12.43 18.99
N GLU A 237 15.37 -13.71 18.85
CA GLU A 237 16.11 -14.67 18.04
C GLU A 237 16.08 -14.31 16.56
N TYR A 238 14.92 -13.88 16.06
CA TYR A 238 14.82 -13.43 14.67
C TYR A 238 15.63 -12.16 14.41
N ALA A 239 15.60 -11.19 15.33
CA ALA A 239 16.40 -9.98 15.21
C ALA A 239 17.91 -10.27 15.34
N ALA A 240 18.32 -11.18 16.22
CA ALA A 240 19.71 -11.62 16.32
C ALA A 240 20.21 -12.23 14.99
N TRP A 241 19.34 -12.99 14.30
CA TRP A 241 19.66 -13.48 12.94
C TRP A 241 19.81 -12.34 11.95
N LEU A 242 18.87 -11.37 11.91
CA LEU A 242 19.01 -10.17 11.06
C LEU A 242 20.28 -9.39 11.37
N HIS A 243 20.66 -9.28 12.64
CA HIS A 243 21.92 -8.63 13.05
C HIS A 243 23.12 -9.38 12.49
N SER A 244 23.15 -10.71 12.57
CA SER A 244 24.24 -11.52 12.03
C SER A 244 24.47 -11.31 10.53
N LEU A 245 23.41 -11.01 9.78
CA LEU A 245 23.51 -10.69 8.34
C LEU A 245 24.21 -9.34 8.08
N MET A 246 24.29 -8.46 9.07
CA MET A 246 24.96 -7.16 8.97
C MET A 246 26.43 -7.18 9.42
N GLU A 247 26.89 -8.26 10.04
CA GLU A 247 28.27 -8.37 10.53
C GLU A 247 29.28 -8.20 9.39
N GLY A 248 30.28 -7.34 9.63
CA GLY A 248 31.31 -7.01 8.63
C GLY A 248 30.83 -6.18 7.42
N ARG A 249 29.54 -5.82 7.33
CA ARG A 249 28.98 -5.06 6.21
C ARG A 249 29.07 -3.54 6.35
N GLY A 250 29.49 -3.03 7.53
CA GLY A 250 29.59 -1.60 7.82
C GLY A 250 30.96 -0.96 7.52
N VAL A 251 31.90 -1.67 6.90
CA VAL A 251 33.25 -1.13 6.64
C VAL A 251 33.20 -0.11 5.49
N LEU A 252 33.78 1.08 5.74
CA LEU A 252 33.91 2.17 4.78
C LEU A 252 35.38 2.39 4.35
N PRO A 253 35.63 2.92 3.12
CA PRO A 253 37.00 3.31 2.70
C PRO A 253 37.59 4.40 3.59
N GLN A 254 38.86 4.28 3.97
CA GLN A 254 39.53 5.17 4.93
C GLN A 254 39.66 6.63 4.46
N ASP A 255 39.81 6.85 3.17
CA ASP A 255 39.81 8.16 2.55
C ASP A 255 38.44 8.85 2.72
N PHE A 256 37.36 8.13 2.44
CA PHE A 256 36.00 8.61 2.67
C PHE A 256 35.70 8.85 4.16
N VAL A 257 36.13 7.97 5.06
CA VAL A 257 35.98 8.16 6.52
C VAL A 257 36.69 9.44 6.97
N SER A 258 37.88 9.72 6.42
CA SER A 258 38.63 10.93 6.74
C SER A 258 37.90 12.20 6.27
N GLU A 259 37.36 12.18 5.07
CA GLU A 259 36.55 13.27 4.50
C GLU A 259 35.26 13.48 5.30
N LEU A 260 34.54 12.38 5.62
CA LEU A 260 33.32 12.41 6.41
C LEU A 260 33.56 13.05 7.79
N LYS A 261 34.61 12.66 8.50
CA LYS A 261 34.98 13.23 9.81
C LYS A 261 35.39 14.70 9.70
N GLN A 262 36.07 15.09 8.62
CA GLN A 262 36.41 16.49 8.37
C GLN A 262 35.13 17.33 8.17
N ASN A 263 34.19 16.86 7.35
CA ASN A 263 32.92 17.55 7.12
C ASN A 263 32.11 17.64 8.43
N ALA A 264 32.04 16.55 9.19
CA ALA A 264 31.34 16.50 10.48
C ALA A 264 31.97 17.36 11.59
N SER A 265 33.23 17.80 11.43
CA SER A 265 33.89 18.69 12.40
C SER A 265 33.21 20.05 12.56
N GLN A 266 32.38 20.44 11.60
CA GLN A 266 31.59 21.68 11.65
C GLN A 266 30.21 21.48 12.32
N CYS A 267 29.80 20.23 12.57
CA CYS A 267 28.52 19.92 13.21
C CYS A 267 28.62 20.14 14.73
N GLY A 268 27.70 20.91 15.28
CA GLY A 268 27.61 21.22 16.72
C GLY A 268 26.78 20.21 17.51
N SER A 269 26.07 19.31 16.83
CA SER A 269 25.17 18.32 17.44
C SER A 269 25.10 17.02 16.63
N ASP A 270 24.66 15.94 17.29
CA ASP A 270 24.44 14.66 16.60
C ASP A 270 23.33 14.78 15.54
N ARG A 271 22.30 15.61 15.76
CA ARG A 271 21.27 15.88 14.76
C ARG A 271 21.87 16.48 13.47
N GLU A 272 22.82 17.40 13.59
CA GLU A 272 23.52 17.96 12.42
C GLU A 272 24.40 16.94 11.71
N LYS A 273 25.03 15.99 12.45
CA LYS A 273 25.75 14.85 11.85
C LYS A 273 24.80 13.93 11.09
N VAL A 274 23.60 13.67 11.64
CA VAL A 274 22.57 12.88 10.95
C VAL A 274 22.12 13.57 9.68
N GLN A 275 21.91 14.90 9.71
CA GLN A 275 21.57 15.69 8.51
C GLN A 275 22.67 15.58 7.45
N LEU A 276 23.94 15.73 7.84
CA LEU A 276 25.09 15.56 6.94
C LEU A 276 25.07 14.18 6.24
N VAL A 277 24.87 13.10 7.00
CA VAL A 277 24.78 11.74 6.45
C VAL A 277 23.60 11.60 5.50
N TYR A 278 22.46 12.19 5.85
CA TYR A 278 21.25 12.14 5.02
C TYR A 278 21.42 12.92 3.71
N ASP A 279 22.12 14.04 3.73
CA ASP A 279 22.48 14.84 2.55
C ASP A 279 23.48 14.10 1.64
N ILE A 280 24.42 13.35 2.23
CA ILE A 280 25.35 12.49 1.49
C ILE A 280 24.55 11.39 0.77
N LEU A 281 23.61 10.71 1.46
CA LEU A 281 22.74 9.75 0.82
C LEU A 281 21.98 10.36 -0.35
N ALA A 282 21.36 11.54 -0.15
CA ALA A 282 20.56 12.23 -1.17
C ALA A 282 21.37 12.59 -2.42
N SER A 283 22.62 12.98 -2.25
CA SER A 283 23.49 13.48 -3.34
C SER A 283 24.32 12.39 -4.02
N SER A 284 24.67 11.30 -3.31
CA SER A 284 25.62 10.29 -3.80
C SER A 284 24.99 8.94 -4.10
N THR A 285 23.73 8.71 -3.73
CA THR A 285 23.10 7.40 -3.93
C THR A 285 21.75 7.46 -4.65
N ARG A 286 21.34 6.32 -5.16
CA ARG A 286 20.00 6.08 -5.72
C ARG A 286 19.48 4.72 -5.28
N TYR A 287 18.17 4.61 -5.10
CA TYR A 287 17.52 3.33 -4.83
C TYR A 287 17.54 2.43 -6.06
N VAL A 288 18.01 1.20 -5.87
CA VAL A 288 17.96 0.10 -6.85
C VAL A 288 17.70 -1.17 -6.07
N SER A 289 16.59 -1.83 -6.34
CA SER A 289 16.25 -3.07 -5.66
C SER A 289 17.18 -4.21 -6.06
N VAL A 290 17.69 -4.95 -5.05
CA VAL A 290 18.54 -6.13 -5.23
C VAL A 290 18.00 -7.23 -4.33
N GLN A 291 17.49 -8.33 -4.93
CA GLN A 291 16.82 -9.43 -4.22
C GLN A 291 17.42 -10.77 -4.67
N LEU A 292 18.76 -10.92 -4.55
CA LEU A 292 19.49 -12.12 -4.95
C LEU A 292 19.86 -12.97 -3.74
N GLY A 293 19.32 -14.18 -3.63
CA GLY A 293 19.59 -15.12 -2.56
C GLY A 293 19.41 -14.50 -1.17
N VAL A 294 20.33 -14.75 -0.26
CA VAL A 294 20.33 -14.11 1.06
C VAL A 294 20.40 -12.58 0.98
N GLY A 295 20.87 -12.01 -0.14
CA GLY A 295 20.84 -10.58 -0.43
C GLY A 295 19.41 -10.01 -0.49
N GLY A 296 18.37 -10.84 -0.59
CA GLY A 296 16.99 -10.45 -0.31
C GLY A 296 16.77 -9.99 1.13
N MET A 297 17.65 -10.38 2.07
CA MET A 297 17.59 -10.03 3.50
C MET A 297 18.89 -9.41 4.02
N GLN A 298 20.04 -9.79 3.49
CA GLN A 298 21.35 -9.27 3.85
C GLN A 298 21.66 -7.96 3.09
N PRO A 299 22.09 -6.88 3.77
CA PRO A 299 22.51 -5.66 3.08
C PRO A 299 23.81 -5.85 2.30
N ALA A 300 23.96 -5.17 1.17
CA ALA A 300 25.24 -5.03 0.52
C ALA A 300 26.26 -4.33 1.43
N PRO A 301 27.59 -4.62 1.28
CA PRO A 301 28.62 -3.92 2.05
C PRO A 301 28.54 -2.39 1.85
N ALA A 302 28.74 -1.62 2.92
CA ALA A 302 28.73 -0.16 2.86
C ALA A 302 29.79 0.40 1.88
N SER A 303 30.95 -0.25 1.77
CA SER A 303 32.01 0.07 0.80
C SER A 303 31.56 -0.12 -0.65
N GLU A 304 30.68 -1.09 -0.92
CA GLU A 304 30.14 -1.32 -2.25
C GLU A 304 29.11 -0.26 -2.63
N VAL A 305 28.18 0.08 -1.71
CA VAL A 305 27.24 1.19 -1.90
C VAL A 305 27.99 2.49 -2.16
N HIS A 306 29.05 2.78 -1.38
CA HIS A 306 29.89 3.95 -1.60
C HIS A 306 30.52 3.95 -3.00
N ARG A 307 31.04 2.81 -3.46
CA ARG A 307 31.71 2.69 -4.77
C ARG A 307 30.73 2.79 -5.95
N THR A 308 29.52 2.22 -5.81
CA THR A 308 28.57 2.09 -6.93
C THR A 308 27.53 3.21 -6.99
N GLY A 309 27.29 3.91 -5.86
CA GLY A 309 26.27 4.94 -5.74
C GLY A 309 24.84 4.42 -5.81
N TYR A 310 24.60 3.13 -5.50
CA TYR A 310 23.25 2.59 -5.43
C TYR A 310 23.12 1.45 -4.41
N GLY A 311 21.90 1.21 -4.00
CA GLY A 311 21.53 0.08 -3.14
C GLY A 311 20.02 -0.01 -2.95
N ASP A 312 19.58 -1.14 -2.40
CA ASP A 312 18.19 -1.30 -1.97
C ASP A 312 17.96 -0.72 -0.54
N CYS A 313 16.76 -0.91 0.00
CA CYS A 313 16.43 -0.39 1.33
C CYS A 313 17.42 -0.86 2.41
N LYS A 314 17.81 -2.13 2.38
CA LYS A 314 18.77 -2.72 3.33
C LYS A 314 20.16 -2.12 3.18
N ALA A 315 20.64 -2.04 1.96
CA ALA A 315 21.98 -1.56 1.63
C ALA A 315 22.14 -0.08 1.95
N LEU A 316 21.17 0.77 1.57
CA LEU A 316 21.19 2.20 1.87
C LEU A 316 21.06 2.48 3.37
N THR A 317 20.22 1.73 4.08
CA THR A 317 20.08 1.81 5.54
C THR A 317 21.39 1.43 6.23
N ASN A 318 22.03 0.33 5.82
CA ASN A 318 23.32 -0.09 6.36
C ASN A 318 24.45 0.91 6.04
N TYR A 319 24.44 1.52 4.86
CA TYR A 319 25.41 2.56 4.48
C TYR A 319 25.27 3.82 5.35
N ALA A 320 24.03 4.28 5.60
CA ALA A 320 23.77 5.37 6.53
C ALA A 320 24.22 5.03 7.95
N ARG A 321 23.88 3.84 8.43
CA ARG A 321 24.30 3.33 9.74
C ARG A 321 25.83 3.30 9.88
N ALA A 322 26.55 2.83 8.85
CA ALA A 322 28.00 2.79 8.84
C ALA A 322 28.64 4.19 8.94
N MET A 323 28.10 5.18 8.21
CA MET A 323 28.57 6.56 8.29
C MET A 323 28.32 7.16 9.67
N LEU A 324 27.14 6.93 10.25
CA LEU A 324 26.83 7.42 11.61
C LEU A 324 27.73 6.79 12.67
N ALA A 325 28.02 5.49 12.56
CA ALA A 325 28.94 4.79 13.47
C ALA A 325 30.35 5.41 13.43
N GLU A 326 30.88 5.78 12.25
CA GLU A 326 32.16 6.47 12.12
C GLU A 326 32.18 7.89 12.74
N LEU A 327 31.00 8.50 12.86
CA LEU A 327 30.81 9.80 13.52
C LEU A 327 30.46 9.69 15.01
N GLY A 328 30.40 8.46 15.56
CA GLY A 328 30.05 8.19 16.95
C GLY A 328 28.58 8.43 17.28
N VAL A 329 27.70 8.37 16.30
CA VAL A 329 26.23 8.48 16.46
C VAL A 329 25.62 7.08 16.45
N GLU A 330 24.93 6.73 17.53
CA GLU A 330 24.21 5.46 17.65
C GLU A 330 23.03 5.39 16.67
N SER A 331 22.84 4.24 16.03
CA SER A 331 21.69 4.02 15.15
C SER A 331 21.38 2.53 15.02
N ASN A 332 20.08 2.21 14.93
CA ASN A 332 19.56 0.86 14.88
C ASN A 332 18.92 0.57 13.52
N TYR A 333 19.21 -0.62 12.99
CA TYR A 333 18.54 -1.13 11.80
C TYR A 333 17.10 -1.51 12.14
N VAL A 334 16.15 -1.20 11.27
CA VAL A 334 14.73 -1.43 11.53
C VAL A 334 14.08 -2.09 10.34
N VAL A 335 13.34 -3.18 10.55
CA VAL A 335 12.48 -3.78 9.55
C VAL A 335 11.02 -3.47 9.82
N ILE A 336 10.28 -3.12 8.77
CA ILE A 336 8.92 -2.61 8.83
C ILE A 336 8.10 -3.13 7.63
N ASN A 337 6.77 -3.06 7.72
CA ASN A 337 5.89 -3.32 6.59
C ASN A 337 5.25 -2.03 6.11
N THR A 338 5.35 -1.72 4.81
CA THR A 338 4.80 -0.51 4.20
C THR A 338 3.31 -0.62 3.83
N GLU A 339 2.73 -1.82 3.89
CA GLU A 339 1.35 -2.10 3.52
C GLU A 339 0.47 -2.45 4.72
N ARG A 340 1.07 -2.87 5.83
CA ARG A 340 0.41 -3.31 7.05
C ARG A 340 0.91 -2.53 8.26
N GLU A 341 -0.04 -1.95 9.02
CA GLU A 341 0.29 -1.14 10.19
C GLU A 341 0.73 -1.98 11.38
N ASP A 342 0.14 -3.16 11.58
CA ASP A 342 0.33 -3.98 12.77
C ASP A 342 1.14 -5.25 12.48
N ILE A 343 1.97 -5.64 13.45
CA ILE A 343 2.70 -6.90 13.48
C ILE A 343 1.89 -7.92 14.31
N THR A 344 1.83 -9.16 13.83
CA THR A 344 1.30 -10.29 14.60
C THR A 344 2.32 -10.68 15.67
N LYS A 345 2.21 -10.11 16.88
CA LYS A 345 3.25 -10.20 17.93
C LYS A 345 3.47 -11.58 18.49
N ASP A 346 2.41 -12.39 18.54
CA ASP A 346 2.40 -13.75 19.07
C ASP A 346 2.78 -14.82 18.02
N PHE A 347 3.21 -14.40 16.83
CA PHE A 347 3.66 -15.29 15.76
C PHE A 347 4.81 -14.66 14.98
N VAL A 348 6.02 -15.13 15.26
CA VAL A 348 7.24 -14.63 14.60
C VAL A 348 7.31 -15.18 13.18
N ASN A 349 7.42 -14.27 12.21
CA ASN A 349 7.53 -14.61 10.79
C ASN A 349 8.18 -13.45 10.03
N GLY A 350 9.25 -13.71 9.31
CA GLY A 350 9.96 -12.72 8.50
C GLY A 350 9.13 -12.13 7.36
N ALA A 351 8.13 -12.86 6.85
CA ALA A 351 7.21 -12.37 5.81
C ALA A 351 6.29 -11.22 6.29
N GLN A 352 6.34 -10.85 7.55
CA GLN A 352 5.64 -9.67 8.07
C GLN A 352 6.32 -8.35 7.69
N PHE A 353 7.55 -8.38 7.16
CA PHE A 353 8.33 -7.19 6.80
C PHE A 353 8.63 -7.17 5.29
N ASN A 354 8.65 -5.98 4.71
CA ASN A 354 8.98 -5.77 3.29
C ASN A 354 9.92 -4.58 3.06
N HIS A 355 10.34 -3.88 4.12
CA HIS A 355 11.14 -2.66 4.02
C HIS A 355 12.10 -2.51 5.19
N ALA A 356 13.17 -1.71 4.98
CA ALA A 356 14.16 -1.38 6.00
C ALA A 356 14.36 0.14 6.07
N ILE A 357 14.41 0.66 7.30
CA ILE A 357 14.67 2.06 7.64
C ILE A 357 15.69 2.14 8.78
N LEU A 358 16.12 3.34 9.15
CA LEU A 358 17.07 3.55 10.24
C LEU A 358 16.43 4.32 11.40
N GLN A 359 16.63 3.84 12.63
CA GLN A 359 16.31 4.57 13.85
C GLN A 359 17.59 5.22 14.39
N VAL A 360 17.52 6.50 14.76
CA VAL A 360 18.61 7.22 15.41
C VAL A 360 18.10 7.81 16.72
N PRO A 361 18.43 7.19 17.87
CA PRO A 361 18.11 7.74 19.18
C PRO A 361 18.90 9.03 19.41
N LEU A 362 18.22 10.11 19.79
CA LEU A 362 18.83 11.37 20.17
C LEU A 362 18.35 11.79 21.58
N PRO A 363 19.08 12.63 22.31
CA PRO A 363 18.64 13.14 23.60
C PRO A 363 17.28 13.85 23.51
N GLY A 364 16.24 13.22 24.05
CA GLY A 364 14.85 13.75 24.06
C GLY A 364 14.07 13.58 22.75
N ASP A 365 14.64 12.90 21.74
CA ASP A 365 14.00 12.68 20.43
C ASP A 365 14.44 11.33 19.83
N THR A 366 13.73 10.85 18.84
CA THR A 366 14.13 9.70 18.02
C THR A 366 13.85 10.02 16.57
N LEU A 367 14.89 10.04 15.74
CA LEU A 367 14.72 10.19 14.30
C LEU A 367 14.54 8.83 13.64
N TRP A 368 13.62 8.79 12.69
CA TRP A 368 13.40 7.65 11.81
C TRP A 368 13.74 8.08 10.39
N LEU A 369 14.67 7.40 9.74
CA LEU A 369 15.19 7.82 8.44
C LEU A 369 14.76 6.87 7.34
N GLU A 370 14.05 7.42 6.37
CA GLU A 370 13.74 6.75 5.10
C GLU A 370 14.95 6.86 4.16
N CYS A 371 15.79 5.81 4.13
CA CYS A 371 17.04 5.84 3.39
C CYS A 371 16.88 5.64 1.87
N THR A 372 15.70 5.16 1.42
CA THR A 372 15.44 4.92 -0.01
C THR A 372 14.99 6.18 -0.77
N ASN A 373 14.48 7.17 -0.04
CA ASN A 373 14.09 8.46 -0.57
C ASN A 373 14.63 9.63 0.27
N PRO A 374 15.95 9.81 0.35
CA PRO A 374 16.56 10.84 1.18
C PRO A 374 16.36 12.28 0.63
N THR A 375 15.53 12.44 -0.40
CA THR A 375 15.08 13.76 -0.86
C THR A 375 13.94 14.31 0.02
N LEU A 376 13.31 13.46 0.83
CA LEU A 376 12.33 13.85 1.84
C LEU A 376 13.01 14.62 2.98
N PRO A 377 12.27 15.40 3.78
CA PRO A 377 12.81 16.05 4.97
C PRO A 377 13.38 15.04 5.97
N LEU A 378 14.41 15.42 6.72
CA LEU A 378 15.00 14.59 7.75
C LEU A 378 13.96 14.21 8.82
N GLY A 379 13.78 12.92 9.07
CA GLY A 379 12.80 12.40 10.04
C GLY A 379 11.34 12.44 9.56
N TYR A 380 11.11 12.75 8.28
CA TYR A 380 9.77 12.68 7.70
C TYR A 380 9.30 11.23 7.59
N LEU A 381 8.08 10.97 8.08
CA LEU A 381 7.43 9.67 8.00
C LEU A 381 6.33 9.72 6.93
N HIS A 382 6.53 9.00 5.84
CA HIS A 382 5.50 8.87 4.81
C HIS A 382 4.37 7.93 5.25
N ASP A 383 3.21 7.98 4.58
CA ASP A 383 2.01 7.21 4.95
C ASP A 383 2.24 5.69 5.05
N GLY A 384 3.21 5.14 4.31
CA GLY A 384 3.54 3.72 4.33
C GLY A 384 4.32 3.26 5.58
N ILE A 385 4.77 4.18 6.46
CA ILE A 385 5.49 3.82 7.69
C ILE A 385 5.00 4.59 8.93
N ALA A 386 4.34 5.74 8.75
CA ALA A 386 3.83 6.54 9.86
C ALA A 386 2.77 5.77 10.67
N GLY A 387 3.05 5.55 11.96
CA GLY A 387 2.16 4.81 12.85
C GLY A 387 2.23 3.28 12.71
N HIS A 388 3.10 2.74 11.86
CA HIS A 388 3.27 1.31 11.70
C HIS A 388 4.11 0.71 12.83
N GLU A 389 3.88 -0.56 13.14
CA GLU A 389 4.75 -1.34 14.01
C GLU A 389 5.96 -1.85 13.22
N ALA A 390 7.11 -1.86 13.89
CA ALA A 390 8.38 -2.24 13.32
C ALA A 390 9.20 -3.06 14.32
N LEU A 391 10.15 -3.83 13.82
CA LEU A 391 11.14 -4.53 14.62
C LEU A 391 12.47 -3.75 14.55
N VAL A 392 12.87 -3.15 15.66
CA VAL A 392 14.17 -2.54 15.83
C VAL A 392 15.18 -3.64 16.14
N VAL A 393 16.27 -3.69 15.38
CA VAL A 393 17.34 -4.66 15.51
C VAL A 393 18.55 -3.97 16.13
N ASP A 394 18.95 -4.41 17.30
CA ASP A 394 20.11 -3.92 18.04
C ASP A 394 21.05 -5.07 18.47
N ASP A 395 22.15 -4.74 19.14
CA ASP A 395 23.15 -5.71 19.60
C ASP A 395 22.60 -6.70 20.65
N ALA A 396 21.50 -6.37 21.33
CA ALA A 396 20.86 -7.21 22.35
C ALA A 396 19.76 -8.12 21.76
N GLY A 397 19.45 -7.97 20.47
CA GLY A 397 18.40 -8.72 19.77
C GLY A 397 17.41 -7.80 19.07
N GLY A 398 16.14 -7.79 19.52
CA GLY A 398 15.13 -6.97 18.84
C GLY A 398 13.96 -6.56 19.71
N VAL A 399 13.41 -5.38 19.41
CA VAL A 399 12.25 -4.82 20.09
C VAL A 399 11.20 -4.40 19.08
N VAL A 400 9.99 -4.92 19.24
CA VAL A 400 8.84 -4.43 18.45
C VAL A 400 8.36 -3.11 19.06
N CYS A 401 8.31 -2.06 18.25
CA CYS A 401 7.82 -0.75 18.63
C CYS A 401 6.87 -0.20 17.58
N ARG A 402 6.17 0.89 17.91
CA ARG A 402 5.32 1.61 16.96
C ARG A 402 5.95 2.96 16.62
N LEU A 403 6.04 3.26 15.33
CA LEU A 403 6.53 4.55 14.86
C LEU A 403 5.49 5.66 15.18
N PRO A 404 5.94 6.90 15.38
CA PRO A 404 5.05 8.04 15.47
C PRO A 404 4.14 8.18 14.24
N ALA A 405 2.96 8.74 14.43
CA ALA A 405 2.04 9.11 13.36
C ALA A 405 1.69 10.59 13.45
N TYR A 406 1.38 11.20 12.32
CA TYR A 406 0.82 12.54 12.33
C TYR A 406 -0.62 12.50 12.84
N ALA A 407 -0.98 13.44 13.71
CA ALA A 407 -2.39 13.66 14.02
C ALA A 407 -3.12 14.17 12.77
N ASP A 408 -4.36 13.73 12.56
CA ASP A 408 -5.17 14.14 11.39
C ASP A 408 -5.25 15.67 11.23
N SER A 409 -5.22 16.40 12.34
CA SER A 409 -5.22 17.88 12.36
C SER A 409 -3.96 18.52 11.79
N LEU A 410 -2.84 17.79 11.70
CA LEU A 410 -1.57 18.25 11.14
C LEU A 410 -1.46 17.92 9.64
N ASN A 411 -2.25 16.95 9.17
CA ASN A 411 -2.30 16.57 7.74
C ASN A 411 -3.15 17.59 6.99
N VAL A 412 -2.55 18.71 6.61
CA VAL A 412 -3.29 19.86 6.07
C VAL A 412 -3.03 20.04 4.58
N GLN A 413 -4.12 20.15 3.81
CA GLN A 413 -4.11 20.74 2.48
C GLN A 413 -4.87 22.07 2.52
N LEU A 414 -4.21 23.14 2.16
CA LEU A 414 -4.78 24.47 2.07
C LEU A 414 -4.75 24.94 0.62
N ASN A 415 -5.92 25.26 0.09
CA ASN A 415 -6.06 25.91 -1.21
C ASN A 415 -6.52 27.36 -1.01
N ARG A 416 -5.83 28.30 -1.63
CA ARG A 416 -6.22 29.72 -1.68
C ARG A 416 -6.39 30.14 -3.12
N MET A 417 -7.44 30.89 -3.41
CA MET A 417 -7.68 31.47 -4.73
C MET A 417 -8.24 32.87 -4.62
N THR A 418 -7.66 33.81 -5.33
CA THR A 418 -8.28 35.12 -5.59
C THR A 418 -8.72 35.11 -7.06
N LEU A 419 -10.02 35.20 -7.31
CA LEU A 419 -10.64 35.10 -8.62
C LEU A 419 -11.28 36.44 -8.99
N THR A 420 -10.72 37.10 -10.00
CA THR A 420 -11.28 38.34 -10.55
C THR A 420 -12.23 38.00 -11.70
N LEU A 421 -13.49 38.38 -11.54
CA LEU A 421 -14.57 38.15 -12.52
C LEU A 421 -14.72 39.37 -13.43
N ALA A 422 -14.74 39.16 -14.73
CA ALA A 422 -15.11 40.19 -15.70
C ALA A 422 -16.63 40.18 -15.97
N ALA A 423 -17.19 41.32 -16.44
CA ALA A 423 -18.63 41.47 -16.70
C ALA A 423 -19.15 40.52 -17.78
N ASP A 424 -18.30 40.01 -18.66
CA ASP A 424 -18.63 39.01 -19.71
C ASP A 424 -18.56 37.56 -19.21
N GLY A 425 -18.08 37.32 -17.99
CA GLY A 425 -17.96 36.00 -17.36
C GLY A 425 -16.59 35.36 -17.51
N ARG A 426 -15.61 36.06 -18.09
CA ARG A 426 -14.21 35.66 -18.06
C ARG A 426 -13.66 35.80 -16.64
N VAL A 427 -12.70 34.96 -16.28
CA VAL A 427 -12.02 35.01 -14.98
C VAL A 427 -10.53 34.91 -15.13
N VAL A 428 -9.83 35.64 -14.25
CA VAL A 428 -8.41 35.48 -13.99
C VAL A 428 -8.26 35.15 -12.51
N ALA A 429 -7.48 34.13 -12.18
CA ALA A 429 -7.29 33.73 -10.80
C ALA A 429 -5.82 33.51 -10.47
N ALA A 430 -5.45 33.87 -9.25
CA ALA A 430 -4.19 33.45 -8.61
C ALA A 430 -4.53 32.28 -7.65
N VAL A 431 -3.81 31.19 -7.78
CA VAL A 431 -4.03 29.96 -7.01
C VAL A 431 -2.76 29.61 -6.24
N ARG A 432 -2.91 29.24 -4.96
CA ARG A 432 -1.86 28.64 -4.15
C ARG A 432 -2.39 27.42 -3.43
N ARG A 433 -1.69 26.30 -3.56
CA ARG A 433 -1.95 25.05 -2.80
C ARG A 433 -0.76 24.77 -1.90
N GLU A 434 -1.02 24.55 -0.62
CA GLU A 434 -0.04 24.16 0.39
C GLU A 434 -0.41 22.79 0.97
N CYS A 435 0.59 21.91 1.12
CA CYS A 435 0.43 20.60 1.73
C CYS A 435 1.46 20.38 2.85
N ARG A 436 1.02 19.86 4.00
CA ARG A 436 1.83 19.68 5.22
C ARG A 436 1.66 18.26 5.76
N ALA A 437 2.62 17.83 6.57
CA ALA A 437 2.68 16.50 7.18
C ALA A 437 2.42 15.40 6.14
N ALA A 438 1.53 14.45 6.34
CA ALA A 438 1.24 13.39 5.38
C ALA A 438 0.80 13.92 3.99
N GLN A 439 0.19 15.11 3.92
CA GLN A 439 -0.18 15.73 2.64
C GLN A 439 1.01 16.30 1.85
N TYR A 440 2.15 16.55 2.51
CA TYR A 440 3.36 17.08 1.85
C TYR A 440 3.78 16.18 0.67
N GLU A 441 3.87 14.87 0.88
CA GLU A 441 4.31 13.94 -0.16
C GLU A 441 3.28 13.81 -1.29
N SER A 442 1.99 13.94 -0.98
CA SER A 442 0.91 13.90 -1.97
C SER A 442 1.02 14.98 -3.04
N LEU A 443 1.76 16.07 -2.77
CA LEU A 443 2.00 17.15 -3.73
C LEU A 443 3.46 17.19 -4.21
N LYS A 444 4.42 16.65 -3.45
CA LYS A 444 5.84 16.69 -3.80
C LYS A 444 6.19 16.05 -5.15
N PHE A 445 5.45 14.98 -5.56
CA PHE A 445 5.65 14.37 -6.88
C PHE A 445 5.55 15.38 -8.03
N PHE A 446 4.80 16.49 -7.82
CA PHE A 446 4.61 17.56 -8.79
C PHE A 446 5.96 18.18 -9.25
N SER A 447 6.97 18.22 -8.37
CA SER A 447 8.31 18.71 -8.72
C SER A 447 9.01 17.91 -9.82
N ARG A 448 8.63 16.63 -10.00
CA ARG A 448 9.22 15.70 -10.97
C ARG A 448 8.51 15.70 -12.33
N LEU A 449 7.35 16.36 -12.42
CA LEU A 449 6.57 16.42 -13.63
C LEU A 449 7.19 17.38 -14.65
N SER A 450 7.03 17.09 -15.93
CA SER A 450 7.32 18.02 -17.02
C SER A 450 6.37 19.23 -16.97
N GLU A 451 6.72 20.33 -17.62
CA GLU A 451 5.89 21.53 -17.64
C GLU A 451 4.47 21.30 -18.24
N VAL A 452 4.36 20.35 -19.16
CA VAL A 452 3.05 19.96 -19.74
C VAL A 452 2.23 19.20 -18.69
N GLU A 453 2.82 18.20 -18.05
CA GLU A 453 2.15 17.40 -16.99
C GLU A 453 1.77 18.28 -15.80
N LYS A 454 2.61 19.24 -15.39
CA LYS A 454 2.28 20.21 -14.33
C LYS A 454 1.02 21.00 -14.65
N ARG A 455 0.91 21.53 -15.88
CA ARG A 455 -0.27 22.27 -16.33
C ARG A 455 -1.51 21.36 -16.36
N ASP A 456 -1.38 20.14 -16.86
CA ASP A 456 -2.49 19.21 -16.95
C ASP A 456 -2.96 18.77 -15.56
N PHE A 457 -2.05 18.53 -14.61
CA PHE A 457 -2.39 18.24 -13.22
C PHE A 457 -3.18 19.40 -12.58
N LEU A 458 -2.68 20.63 -12.69
CA LEU A 458 -3.34 21.80 -12.11
C LEU A 458 -4.70 22.05 -12.78
N ARG A 459 -4.78 21.96 -14.10
CA ARG A 459 -6.05 22.08 -14.85
C ARG A 459 -7.06 21.02 -14.42
N SER A 460 -6.63 19.78 -14.22
CA SER A 460 -7.50 18.68 -13.81
C SER A 460 -8.02 18.82 -12.37
N SER A 461 -7.30 19.56 -11.52
CA SER A 461 -7.67 19.81 -10.12
C SER A 461 -8.68 20.94 -9.93
N LEU A 462 -9.02 21.66 -11.01
CA LEU A 462 -9.96 22.78 -10.99
C LEU A 462 -11.24 22.45 -11.74
N ASP A 463 -12.39 22.88 -11.21
CA ASP A 463 -13.69 22.87 -11.89
C ASP A 463 -13.90 24.17 -12.68
N MET A 464 -12.98 24.43 -13.59
CA MET A 464 -12.97 25.63 -14.42
C MET A 464 -12.91 25.22 -15.90
N PRO A 465 -13.97 25.43 -16.69
CA PRO A 465 -14.00 25.06 -18.10
C PRO A 465 -12.91 25.78 -18.91
N ASN A 466 -12.16 25.02 -19.71
CA ASN A 466 -11.11 25.53 -20.58
C ASN A 466 -10.08 26.41 -19.84
N ALA A 467 -9.73 26.01 -18.61
CA ALA A 467 -8.71 26.71 -17.83
C ALA A 467 -7.36 26.68 -18.56
N ASP A 468 -6.76 27.85 -18.75
CA ASP A 468 -5.38 28.00 -19.17
C ASP A 468 -4.53 28.30 -17.93
N VAL A 469 -3.48 27.49 -17.71
CA VAL A 469 -2.65 27.53 -16.51
C VAL A 469 -1.26 28.00 -16.88
N GLY A 470 -0.78 29.05 -16.19
CA GLY A 470 0.54 29.64 -16.37
C GLY A 470 1.17 30.07 -15.06
N GLY A 471 2.38 30.65 -15.12
CA GLY A 471 3.03 31.22 -13.96
C GLY A 471 3.25 30.24 -12.81
N ILE A 472 3.63 28.99 -13.11
CA ILE A 472 3.80 27.94 -12.10
C ILE A 472 5.04 28.20 -11.27
N GLY A 473 4.85 28.33 -9.94
CA GLY A 473 5.90 28.43 -8.92
C GLY A 473 5.82 27.25 -7.96
N ILE A 474 6.97 26.83 -7.42
CA ILE A 474 7.08 25.80 -6.40
C ILE A 474 7.86 26.37 -5.23
N GLU A 475 7.37 26.14 -4.01
CA GLU A 475 8.05 26.42 -2.76
C GLU A 475 8.12 25.13 -1.94
N GLU A 476 9.32 24.81 -1.44
CA GLU A 476 9.54 23.66 -0.56
C GLU A 476 10.28 24.10 0.69
N ILE A 477 9.72 23.81 1.87
CA ILE A 477 10.35 23.98 3.17
C ILE A 477 10.54 22.60 3.77
N LYS A 478 11.78 22.21 4.06
CA LYS A 478 12.14 20.92 4.63
C LYS A 478 12.42 20.98 6.13
N ASP A 479 12.88 22.13 6.60
CA ASP A 479 13.24 22.32 8.01
C ASP A 479 12.02 22.65 8.87
N GLY A 480 11.96 22.09 10.06
CA GLY A 480 10.84 22.27 10.97
C GLY A 480 9.61 21.47 10.56
N GLU A 481 8.48 22.14 10.31
CA GLU A 481 7.26 21.52 9.80
C GLU A 481 7.31 21.50 8.25
N PRO A 482 7.48 20.33 7.62
CA PRO A 482 7.62 20.23 6.18
C PRO A 482 6.41 20.78 5.43
N LEU A 483 6.67 21.62 4.43
CA LEU A 483 5.66 22.23 3.57
C LEU A 483 6.07 22.12 2.10
N PHE A 484 5.12 21.70 1.27
CA PHE A 484 5.24 21.79 -0.18
C PHE A 484 4.10 22.65 -0.72
N ALA A 485 4.44 23.70 -1.49
CA ALA A 485 3.45 24.59 -2.06
C ALA A 485 3.64 24.75 -3.57
N VAL A 486 2.52 24.91 -4.26
CA VAL A 486 2.45 25.22 -5.69
C VAL A 486 1.59 26.45 -5.89
N GLU A 487 2.11 27.39 -6.68
CA GLU A 487 1.41 28.59 -7.10
C GLU A 487 1.22 28.58 -8.61
N CYS A 488 0.11 29.15 -9.09
CA CYS A 488 -0.10 29.36 -10.52
C CYS A 488 -1.10 30.49 -10.79
N SER A 489 -1.09 31.00 -12.01
CA SER A 489 -2.18 31.81 -12.57
C SER A 489 -3.09 30.96 -13.43
N VAL A 490 -4.37 31.27 -13.42
CA VAL A 490 -5.40 30.56 -14.20
C VAL A 490 -6.27 31.56 -14.93
N GLU A 491 -6.47 31.36 -16.22
CA GLU A 491 -7.44 32.11 -17.01
C GLU A 491 -8.51 31.17 -17.55
N SER A 492 -9.78 31.60 -17.52
CA SER A 492 -10.87 30.88 -18.15
C SER A 492 -11.82 31.83 -18.86
N GLY A 493 -12.17 31.48 -20.09
CA GLY A 493 -13.08 32.28 -20.89
C GLY A 493 -14.51 32.34 -20.35
N ARG A 494 -14.85 31.42 -19.44
CA ARG A 494 -16.18 31.36 -18.81
C ARG A 494 -16.13 30.59 -17.49
N TYR A 495 -16.59 31.24 -16.43
CA TYR A 495 -16.81 30.60 -15.15
C TYR A 495 -18.29 30.73 -14.75
N GLY A 496 -18.92 29.59 -14.40
CA GLY A 496 -20.34 29.53 -14.10
C GLY A 496 -21.28 29.50 -15.34
N SER A 497 -22.54 29.72 -15.08
CA SER A 497 -23.62 29.66 -16.10
C SER A 497 -24.50 30.90 -16.03
N ARG A 498 -24.99 31.38 -17.21
CA ARG A 498 -25.83 32.55 -17.32
C ARG A 498 -27.24 32.16 -17.72
N SER A 499 -28.24 32.77 -17.07
CA SER A 499 -29.65 32.69 -17.46
C SER A 499 -30.27 34.08 -17.32
N GLY A 500 -30.61 34.67 -18.47
CA GLY A 500 -31.11 36.04 -18.54
C GLY A 500 -30.08 37.06 -18.03
N ASN A 501 -30.45 37.84 -17.02
CA ASN A 501 -29.58 38.82 -16.37
C ASN A 501 -28.86 38.25 -15.11
N ARG A 502 -29.00 36.94 -14.84
CA ARG A 502 -28.38 36.26 -13.71
C ARG A 502 -27.16 35.44 -14.12
N LEU A 503 -26.16 35.43 -13.27
CA LEU A 503 -24.98 34.59 -13.37
C LEU A 503 -24.89 33.69 -12.13
N PHE A 504 -24.80 32.38 -12.34
CA PHE A 504 -24.69 31.34 -11.33
C PHE A 504 -23.23 30.89 -11.27
N LEU A 505 -22.53 31.20 -10.18
CA LEU A 505 -21.12 30.89 -9.99
C LEU A 505 -20.97 29.78 -8.94
N PRO A 506 -20.28 28.67 -9.26
CA PRO A 506 -19.86 27.73 -8.22
C PRO A 506 -19.02 28.44 -7.16
N LEU A 507 -19.25 28.13 -5.88
CA LEU A 507 -18.53 28.76 -4.78
C LEU A 507 -17.14 28.17 -4.57
N ASN A 508 -16.94 26.91 -4.92
CA ASN A 508 -15.65 26.24 -4.80
C ASN A 508 -15.18 25.79 -6.20
N PRO A 509 -14.10 26.40 -6.74
CA PRO A 509 -13.50 26.00 -8.01
C PRO A 509 -12.58 24.79 -7.90
N PHE A 510 -12.32 24.28 -6.69
CA PHE A 510 -11.52 23.08 -6.51
C PHE A 510 -12.38 21.82 -6.61
N LYS A 511 -11.95 20.86 -7.44
CA LYS A 511 -12.70 19.63 -7.65
C LYS A 511 -12.73 18.75 -6.41
N SER A 512 -13.93 18.29 -6.06
CA SER A 512 -14.15 17.19 -5.14
C SER A 512 -14.74 16.01 -5.91
N THR A 513 -14.08 14.86 -5.89
CA THR A 513 -14.47 13.68 -6.69
C THR A 513 -14.94 12.51 -5.83
N LEU A 514 -15.06 12.68 -4.52
CA LEU A 514 -15.43 11.59 -3.64
C LEU A 514 -16.93 11.30 -3.77
N SER A 515 -17.26 10.09 -4.20
CA SER A 515 -18.63 9.56 -4.20
C SER A 515 -18.62 8.11 -3.76
N LEU A 516 -19.68 7.69 -3.06
CA LEU A 516 -19.81 6.32 -2.58
C LEU A 516 -21.06 5.68 -3.18
N PRO A 517 -20.94 4.44 -3.69
CA PRO A 517 -22.09 3.69 -4.20
C PRO A 517 -23.08 3.36 -3.10
N GLU A 518 -24.30 3.07 -3.48
CA GLU A 518 -25.30 2.48 -2.59
C GLU A 518 -24.98 1.00 -2.38
N GLU A 519 -24.79 0.61 -1.13
CA GLU A 519 -24.57 -0.76 -0.71
C GLU A 519 -25.74 -1.20 0.16
N GLU A 520 -26.46 -2.23 -0.29
CA GLU A 520 -27.62 -2.74 0.47
C GLU A 520 -27.21 -3.53 1.69
N GLU A 521 -26.13 -4.34 1.61
CA GLU A 521 -25.58 -5.11 2.71
C GLU A 521 -24.05 -5.09 2.68
N ARG A 522 -23.44 -4.46 3.66
CA ARG A 522 -21.99 -4.45 3.85
C ARG A 522 -21.56 -5.56 4.82
N ARG A 523 -20.45 -6.23 4.52
CA ARG A 523 -19.92 -7.36 5.32
C ARG A 523 -18.72 -6.98 6.16
N SER A 524 -17.86 -6.08 5.64
CA SER A 524 -16.63 -5.65 6.32
C SER A 524 -16.79 -4.30 7.01
N ASP A 525 -16.00 -4.08 8.05
CA ASP A 525 -15.85 -2.76 8.66
C ASP A 525 -15.37 -1.73 7.65
N ILE A 526 -15.57 -0.46 8.00
CA ILE A 526 -15.08 0.68 7.23
C ILE A 526 -13.70 1.03 7.76
N VAL A 527 -12.70 1.12 6.88
CA VAL A 527 -11.34 1.54 7.25
C VAL A 527 -10.98 2.81 6.49
N ILE A 528 -10.93 3.92 7.20
CA ILE A 528 -10.38 5.19 6.70
C ILE A 528 -8.91 5.22 7.09
N ARG A 529 -8.02 5.01 6.12
CA ARG A 529 -6.58 4.81 6.36
C ARG A 529 -5.84 6.11 6.62
N SER A 530 -6.31 7.22 6.06
CA SER A 530 -5.65 8.52 6.15
C SER A 530 -6.68 9.59 6.53
N GLY A 531 -6.40 10.34 7.57
CA GLY A 531 -7.18 11.49 8.00
C GLY A 531 -6.49 12.80 7.63
N GLY A 532 -7.23 13.90 7.67
CA GLY A 532 -6.65 15.20 7.37
C GLY A 532 -7.64 16.35 7.36
N VAL A 533 -7.12 17.55 7.20
CA VAL A 533 -7.87 18.80 7.13
C VAL A 533 -7.67 19.43 5.75
N TYR A 534 -8.77 19.77 5.13
CA TYR A 534 -8.82 20.43 3.83
C TYR A 534 -9.49 21.77 4.00
N LEU A 535 -8.81 22.83 3.61
CA LEU A 535 -9.28 24.21 3.71
C LEU A 535 -9.20 24.88 2.35
N ASP A 536 -10.35 25.23 1.80
CA ASP A 536 -10.47 26.00 0.56
C ASP A 536 -10.93 27.44 0.91
N SER A 537 -10.13 28.42 0.53
CA SER A 537 -10.40 29.83 0.71
C SER A 537 -10.43 30.52 -0.65
N VAL A 538 -11.58 31.04 -1.04
CA VAL A 538 -11.76 31.69 -2.34
C VAL A 538 -12.28 33.11 -2.14
N GLU A 539 -11.59 34.07 -2.71
CA GLU A 539 -12.06 35.45 -2.84
C GLU A 539 -12.52 35.69 -4.28
N PHE A 540 -13.77 36.04 -4.44
CA PHE A 540 -14.33 36.50 -5.71
C PHE A 540 -14.36 38.02 -5.74
N VAL A 541 -13.58 38.63 -6.60
CA VAL A 541 -13.60 40.08 -6.87
C VAL A 541 -14.58 40.33 -8.00
N LEU A 542 -15.68 40.99 -7.67
CA LEU A 542 -16.78 41.24 -8.59
C LEU A 542 -16.58 42.54 -9.38
N PRO A 543 -16.91 42.58 -10.68
CA PRO A 543 -16.85 43.80 -11.47
C PRO A 543 -18.02 44.74 -11.15
N ASP A 544 -17.85 46.02 -11.45
CA ASP A 544 -18.95 46.99 -11.41
C ASP A 544 -20.12 46.52 -12.29
N GLY A 545 -21.33 46.77 -11.82
CA GLY A 545 -22.57 46.40 -12.52
C GLY A 545 -23.05 44.96 -12.32
N LEU A 546 -22.41 44.19 -11.44
CA LEU A 546 -22.94 42.95 -10.89
C LEU A 546 -23.17 43.06 -9.40
N GLU A 547 -24.33 42.70 -8.92
CA GLU A 547 -24.70 42.65 -7.49
C GLU A 547 -24.99 41.20 -7.07
N VAL A 548 -24.69 40.89 -5.83
CA VAL A 548 -25.05 39.62 -5.22
C VAL A 548 -26.56 39.59 -4.99
N GLU A 549 -27.25 38.66 -5.63
CA GLU A 549 -28.68 38.40 -5.40
C GLU A 549 -28.92 37.35 -4.33
N SER A 550 -28.04 36.31 -4.28
CA SER A 550 -28.16 35.22 -3.29
C SER A 550 -26.80 34.58 -3.04
N LEU A 551 -26.52 34.30 -1.78
CA LEU A 551 -25.41 33.50 -1.31
C LEU A 551 -25.92 32.16 -0.76
N ALA A 552 -25.03 31.17 -0.66
CA ALA A 552 -25.35 29.94 0.06
C ALA A 552 -25.43 30.21 1.57
N GLU A 553 -26.34 29.53 2.23
CA GLU A 553 -26.45 29.55 3.68
C GLU A 553 -25.22 28.89 4.32
N PRO A 554 -24.75 29.37 5.48
CA PRO A 554 -23.68 28.73 6.23
C PRO A 554 -24.03 27.29 6.61
N VAL A 555 -23.04 26.41 6.54
CA VAL A 555 -23.16 25.00 6.94
C VAL A 555 -22.12 24.71 8.00
N ASP A 556 -22.49 23.95 9.03
CA ASP A 556 -21.57 23.40 10.02
C ASP A 556 -22.10 22.05 10.50
N VAL A 557 -21.43 20.97 10.12
CA VAL A 557 -21.84 19.59 10.41
C VAL A 557 -20.63 18.79 10.88
N SER A 558 -20.79 18.08 11.99
CA SER A 558 -19.81 17.15 12.53
C SER A 558 -20.39 15.74 12.58
N THR A 559 -19.55 14.77 12.27
CA THR A 559 -19.86 13.33 12.28
C THR A 559 -18.68 12.56 12.87
N PRO A 560 -18.82 11.27 13.20
CA PRO A 560 -17.67 10.46 13.60
C PRO A 560 -16.55 10.38 12.55
N PHE A 561 -16.88 10.56 11.26
CA PHE A 561 -15.94 10.46 10.15
C PHE A 561 -15.20 11.76 9.84
N GLY A 562 -15.60 12.85 10.46
CA GLY A 562 -15.05 14.18 10.24
C GLY A 562 -16.12 15.27 10.29
N SER A 563 -15.75 16.45 9.82
CA SER A 563 -16.62 17.63 9.82
C SER A 563 -16.57 18.35 8.49
N VAL A 564 -17.57 19.18 8.24
CA VAL A 564 -17.59 20.12 7.11
C VAL A 564 -18.26 21.42 7.53
N SER A 565 -17.65 22.53 7.17
CA SER A 565 -18.26 23.87 7.33
C SER A 565 -18.09 24.67 6.05
N LEU A 566 -19.07 25.50 5.74
CA LEU A 566 -19.08 26.50 4.69
C LEU A 566 -19.46 27.84 5.28
N ASN A 567 -18.68 28.86 5.04
CA ASN A 567 -19.00 30.25 5.38
C ASN A 567 -18.83 31.10 4.13
N VAL A 568 -19.81 31.96 3.84
CA VAL A 568 -19.81 32.88 2.71
C VAL A 568 -20.18 34.27 3.18
N VAL A 569 -19.26 35.23 2.98
CA VAL A 569 -19.43 36.61 3.42
C VAL A 569 -19.16 37.56 2.26
N GLN A 570 -20.01 38.56 2.09
CA GLN A 570 -19.76 39.67 1.16
C GLN A 570 -19.19 40.88 1.91
N GLU A 571 -18.07 41.41 1.42
CA GLU A 571 -17.47 42.66 1.88
C GLU A 571 -17.18 43.56 0.70
N GLY A 572 -17.95 44.64 0.56
CA GLY A 572 -17.84 45.54 -0.58
C GLY A 572 -18.12 44.81 -1.92
N ASN A 573 -17.17 44.84 -2.82
CA ASN A 573 -17.24 44.15 -4.11
C ASN A 573 -16.57 42.76 -4.11
N SER A 574 -16.15 42.28 -2.96
CA SER A 574 -15.59 40.93 -2.81
C SER A 574 -16.56 39.99 -2.10
N VAL A 575 -16.59 38.71 -2.53
CA VAL A 575 -17.26 37.62 -1.82
C VAL A 575 -16.20 36.63 -1.37
N PHE A 576 -16.13 36.42 -0.07
CA PHE A 576 -15.21 35.47 0.57
C PHE A 576 -15.93 34.17 0.87
N VAL A 577 -15.38 33.06 0.40
CA VAL A 577 -15.87 31.72 0.62
C VAL A 577 -14.80 30.92 1.36
N VAL A 578 -15.14 30.38 2.51
CA VAL A 578 -14.27 29.47 3.27
C VAL A 578 -15.01 28.16 3.47
N GLN A 579 -14.52 27.11 2.86
CA GLN A 579 -14.95 25.73 3.06
C GLN A 579 -13.85 24.99 3.82
N ARG A 580 -14.20 24.43 4.97
CA ARG A 580 -13.30 23.56 5.73
C ARG A 580 -13.93 22.18 5.83
N SER A 581 -13.15 21.15 5.55
CA SER A 581 -13.54 19.77 5.83
C SER A 581 -12.42 19.03 6.56
N SER A 582 -12.80 18.05 7.36
CA SER A 582 -11.86 17.12 7.98
C SER A 582 -12.33 15.70 7.78
N ILE A 583 -11.37 14.79 7.66
CA ILE A 583 -11.58 13.34 7.64
C ILE A 583 -10.83 12.77 8.83
N VAL A 584 -11.45 11.85 9.56
CA VAL A 584 -10.86 11.19 10.72
C VAL A 584 -10.44 9.77 10.34
N LYS A 585 -9.14 9.47 10.52
CA LYS A 585 -8.59 8.12 10.37
C LYS A 585 -9.24 7.19 11.40
N GLY A 586 -9.58 5.96 11.00
CA GLY A 586 -10.11 4.99 11.95
C GLY A 586 -10.80 3.79 11.31
N ARG A 587 -11.15 2.84 12.17
CA ARG A 587 -11.99 1.68 11.83
C ARG A 587 -13.37 1.90 12.44
N TYR A 588 -14.38 1.78 11.61
CA TYR A 588 -15.78 2.02 12.00
C TYR A 588 -16.62 0.79 11.69
N PRO A 589 -17.64 0.48 12.52
CA PRO A 589 -18.56 -0.62 12.26
C PRO A 589 -19.21 -0.52 10.88
N LYS A 590 -19.39 -1.65 10.22
CA LYS A 590 -20.01 -1.73 8.89
C LYS A 590 -21.40 -1.09 8.81
N GLU A 591 -22.15 -1.11 9.90
CA GLU A 591 -23.50 -0.52 10.03
C GLU A 591 -23.48 1.00 9.83
N MET A 592 -22.33 1.64 10.03
CA MET A 592 -22.17 3.09 9.86
C MET A 592 -21.99 3.52 8.39
N TYR A 593 -21.94 2.60 7.42
CA TYR A 593 -21.70 2.93 6.02
C TYR A 593 -22.73 3.88 5.42
N GLY A 594 -24.00 3.72 5.79
CA GLY A 594 -25.06 4.64 5.39
C GLY A 594 -24.80 6.09 5.86
N ALA A 595 -24.30 6.24 7.09
CA ALA A 595 -23.95 7.55 7.64
C ALA A 595 -22.69 8.13 6.94
N LEU A 596 -21.66 7.32 6.68
CA LEU A 596 -20.50 7.74 5.90
C LEU A 596 -20.89 8.21 4.49
N ARG A 597 -21.79 7.48 3.82
CA ARG A 597 -22.27 7.85 2.49
C ARG A 597 -23.00 9.20 2.51
N LEU A 598 -23.82 9.46 3.53
CA LEU A 598 -24.49 10.76 3.69
C LEU A 598 -23.49 11.89 3.96
N PHE A 599 -22.45 11.63 4.76
CA PHE A 599 -21.38 12.60 5.00
C PHE A 599 -20.62 12.93 3.71
N VAL A 600 -20.23 11.92 2.92
CA VAL A 600 -19.56 12.11 1.61
C VAL A 600 -20.46 12.85 0.62
N LYS A 601 -21.76 12.55 0.60
CA LYS A 601 -22.73 13.29 -0.24
C LYS A 601 -22.86 14.74 0.19
N LEU A 602 -22.80 15.03 1.47
CA LEU A 602 -22.82 16.39 2.01
C LEU A 602 -21.56 17.16 1.59
N LEU A 603 -20.36 16.55 1.70
CA LEU A 603 -19.11 17.14 1.23
C LEU A 603 -19.20 17.55 -0.25
N SER A 604 -19.66 16.65 -1.10
CA SER A 604 -19.83 16.93 -2.55
C SER A 604 -20.91 17.99 -2.81
N GLY A 605 -22.03 17.93 -2.10
CA GLY A 605 -23.13 18.89 -2.27
C GLY A 605 -22.76 20.32 -1.87
N ILE A 606 -21.90 20.48 -0.83
CA ILE A 606 -21.40 21.79 -0.43
C ILE A 606 -20.45 22.34 -1.50
N SER A 607 -19.58 21.50 -2.07
CA SER A 607 -18.68 21.93 -3.15
C SER A 607 -19.43 22.33 -4.43
N ASP A 608 -20.63 21.82 -4.65
CA ASP A 608 -21.53 22.19 -5.78
C ASP A 608 -22.37 23.45 -5.52
N SER A 609 -22.26 24.06 -4.34
CA SER A 609 -23.01 25.27 -3.98
C SER A 609 -22.67 26.45 -4.87
N LYS A 610 -23.66 27.32 -5.14
CA LYS A 610 -23.51 28.45 -6.07
C LYS A 610 -23.97 29.75 -5.41
N MET A 611 -23.35 30.85 -5.80
CA MET A 611 -23.91 32.17 -5.61
C MET A 611 -24.61 32.65 -6.88
N VAL A 612 -25.58 33.54 -6.72
CA VAL A 612 -26.31 34.16 -7.81
C VAL A 612 -25.96 35.64 -7.84
N LEU A 613 -25.43 36.09 -8.98
CA LEU A 613 -25.20 37.51 -9.28
C LEU A 613 -26.24 37.99 -10.27
N ARG A 614 -26.67 39.24 -10.10
CA ARG A 614 -27.58 39.92 -11.00
C ARG A 614 -26.92 41.12 -11.63
N LYS A 615 -27.13 41.30 -12.96
CA LYS A 615 -26.69 42.51 -13.67
C LYS A 615 -27.58 43.69 -13.27
N VAL A 616 -26.96 44.75 -12.76
CA VAL A 616 -27.64 46.02 -12.50
C VAL A 616 -27.79 46.78 -13.82
N LYS A 617 -28.95 47.44 -14.00
CA LYS A 617 -29.23 48.23 -15.21
C LYS A 617 -28.43 49.53 -15.22
#